data_8b4270630a044a953b670f8a1c30e335
#
_entry.id   8b4270630a044a953b670f8a1c30e335
#
_cell.length_a   1.000
_cell.length_b   1.000
_cell.length_c   1.000
_cell.angle_alpha   90.00
_cell.angle_beta   90.00
_cell.angle_gamma   90.00
#
_symmetry.space_group_name_H-M   'P 1'
#
loop_
_entity.id
_entity.type
_entity.pdbx_description
1 polymer ?
#
loop_
_entity_poly.entity_id
_entity_poly.type
_entity_poly.pdbx_seq_one_letter_code
_entity_poly.pdbx_strand_id
1 'polypeptide(L)'
;GNAVMMNYYSALDRGNEAIEDGVNLRLPSGSALPWGNRDYDVNLVVADKAWDANGQLWFNPFNTDGFLGDQILVNWQYEPRLKVRARSYRFRILNGSVSRYFRIALVREIAGNGGEFPGPSGSGVSYSRVPFHLIGNDGNLMEHAVPFDGSMDLDGDGDKQNHNAILPTQGIAERFDIIVNFAKNGIKTGDKLYFVNLMEHKTGKGPEKNGLSLADVLSEKYKAVIKQGSKGPEWDKGDPVVGKFMQMIVQPYTGQDVSMNPADYEPAKPGKAAGKKMIPLTLDRDNAADMVKVKAARHREFIFGRSDGTDEAPWTIKTDGGFGYDMDSRRISAAAQLST
;
A
#
# COMPACT_ATOMS: atom_id res chain seq x y z
N GLY A 1 -17.34 -4.70 -4.98
CA GLY A 1 -16.72 -4.95 -3.70
C GLY A 1 -15.47 -4.12 -3.45
N ASN A 2 -14.40 -4.38 -4.17
CA ASN A 2 -13.09 -3.74 -3.89
C ASN A 2 -13.10 -2.21 -4.06
N ALA A 3 -13.86 -1.70 -5.02
CA ALA A 3 -13.95 -0.26 -5.26
C ALA A 3 -14.54 0.50 -4.05
N VAL A 4 -15.50 -0.10 -3.36
CA VAL A 4 -16.13 0.52 -2.19
C VAL A 4 -15.16 0.61 -1.02
N MET A 5 -14.34 -0.42 -0.80
CA MET A 5 -13.36 -0.43 0.30
C MET A 5 -12.22 0.57 0.11
N MET A 6 -11.99 1.05 -1.11
CA MET A 6 -10.92 1.97 -1.46
C MET A 6 -11.39 3.38 -1.76
N ASN A 7 -12.69 3.66 -1.64
CA ASN A 7 -13.22 4.99 -1.85
C ASN A 7 -13.04 5.85 -0.61
N TYR A 8 -12.50 7.05 -0.83
CA TYR A 8 -12.45 8.11 0.17
C TYR A 8 -13.70 8.96 0.02
N TYR A 9 -14.52 8.98 1.05
CA TYR A 9 -15.72 9.82 1.07
C TYR A 9 -15.36 11.20 1.60
N SER A 10 -14.71 12.01 0.78
CA SER A 10 -14.46 13.40 1.08
C SER A 10 -15.23 14.30 0.12
N ALA A 11 -15.89 15.33 0.63
CA ALA A 11 -16.47 16.38 -0.20
C ALA A 11 -15.43 17.09 -1.05
N LEU A 12 -14.15 16.99 -0.67
CA LEU A 12 -13.00 17.57 -1.37
C LEU A 12 -12.51 16.68 -2.52
N ASP A 13 -12.92 15.42 -2.57
CA ASP A 13 -12.60 14.47 -3.64
C ASP A 13 -13.85 14.16 -4.44
N ARG A 14 -14.18 15.01 -5.40
CA ARG A 14 -15.32 14.80 -6.30
C ARG A 14 -15.03 13.86 -7.45
N GLY A 15 -13.82 13.30 -7.49
CA GLY A 15 -13.38 12.42 -8.57
C GLY A 15 -13.41 13.08 -9.94
N ASN A 16 -13.20 14.38 -10.00
CA ASN A 16 -13.09 15.17 -11.22
C ASN A 16 -11.96 16.18 -11.13
N GLU A 17 -10.85 15.91 -11.82
CA GLU A 17 -9.67 16.76 -11.82
C GLU A 17 -9.85 18.11 -12.53
N ALA A 18 -10.88 18.24 -13.36
CA ALA A 18 -11.14 19.46 -14.12
C ALA A 18 -11.98 20.50 -13.35
N ILE A 19 -12.54 20.15 -12.21
CA ILE A 19 -13.32 21.08 -11.39
C ILE A 19 -12.38 21.93 -10.54
N GLU A 20 -12.37 23.23 -10.79
CA GLU A 20 -11.63 24.23 -10.01
C GLU A 20 -12.63 25.16 -9.31
N ASP A 21 -12.92 24.90 -8.04
CA ASP A 21 -13.89 25.70 -7.26
C ASP A 21 -13.36 26.07 -5.86
N GLY A 22 -12.06 25.88 -5.61
CA GLY A 22 -11.43 26.15 -4.32
C GLY A 22 -11.74 25.13 -3.23
N VAL A 23 -12.60 24.15 -3.49
CA VAL A 23 -13.00 23.08 -2.57
C VAL A 23 -12.49 21.72 -3.07
N ASN A 24 -12.69 21.44 -4.35
CA ASN A 24 -12.24 20.18 -4.96
C ASN A 24 -10.71 20.15 -5.08
N LEU A 25 -10.09 19.09 -4.57
CA LEU A 25 -8.64 18.89 -4.62
C LEU A 25 -8.09 18.58 -6.02
N ARG A 26 -8.95 18.32 -7.00
CA ARG A 26 -8.55 17.98 -8.36
C ARG A 26 -7.58 16.79 -8.42
N LEU A 27 -7.82 15.77 -7.59
CA LEU A 27 -7.01 14.54 -7.58
C LEU A 27 -7.07 13.87 -8.97
N PRO A 28 -5.97 13.22 -9.43
CA PRO A 28 -5.96 12.53 -10.71
C PRO A 28 -7.15 11.60 -10.84
N SER A 29 -7.91 11.74 -11.92
CA SER A 29 -9.12 10.98 -12.17
C SER A 29 -9.36 10.87 -13.68
N GLY A 30 -10.43 10.27 -14.09
CA GLY A 30 -10.86 10.21 -15.48
C GLY A 30 -12.37 10.06 -15.52
N SER A 31 -12.94 9.93 -16.69
CA SER A 31 -14.38 9.81 -16.89
C SER A 31 -14.80 8.51 -17.58
N ALA A 32 -13.84 7.61 -17.86
CA ALA A 32 -14.10 6.41 -18.65
C ALA A 32 -15.12 5.47 -18.00
N LEU A 33 -15.16 5.43 -16.66
CA LEU A 33 -16.08 4.56 -15.94
C LEU A 33 -16.93 5.39 -14.96
N PRO A 34 -18.25 5.17 -14.93
CA PRO A 34 -19.15 5.89 -14.02
C PRO A 34 -18.99 5.44 -12.56
N TRP A 35 -18.26 4.37 -12.32
CA TRP A 35 -18.02 3.77 -11.02
C TRP A 35 -16.65 3.09 -10.98
N GLY A 36 -15.98 3.11 -9.83
CA GLY A 36 -14.72 2.41 -9.64
C GLY A 36 -13.53 3.11 -10.27
N ASN A 37 -12.66 2.32 -10.90
CA ASN A 37 -11.44 2.81 -11.51
C ASN A 37 -11.75 3.79 -12.63
N ARG A 38 -11.13 4.95 -12.55
CA ARG A 38 -11.11 5.94 -13.61
C ARG A 38 -9.76 5.89 -14.29
N ASP A 39 -9.63 6.52 -15.46
CA ASP A 39 -8.42 6.41 -16.29
C ASP A 39 -7.13 6.67 -15.50
N TYR A 40 -7.15 7.62 -14.58
CA TYR A 40 -5.97 8.08 -13.82
C TYR A 40 -6.12 7.92 -12.30
N ASP A 41 -7.14 7.23 -11.86
CA ASP A 41 -7.41 6.84 -10.47
C ASP A 41 -7.55 5.31 -10.43
N VAL A 42 -6.50 4.62 -10.07
CA VAL A 42 -6.35 3.17 -10.24
C VAL A 42 -6.37 2.48 -8.87
N ASN A 43 -7.32 1.57 -8.69
CA ASN A 43 -7.38 0.72 -7.51
C ASN A 43 -6.53 -0.54 -7.72
N LEU A 44 -5.65 -0.82 -6.76
CA LEU A 44 -4.78 -1.99 -6.74
C LEU A 44 -5.03 -2.80 -5.47
N VAL A 45 -5.56 -4.00 -5.62
CA VAL A 45 -5.63 -4.99 -4.53
C VAL A 45 -4.43 -5.90 -4.69
N VAL A 46 -3.49 -5.79 -3.77
CA VAL A 46 -2.27 -6.60 -3.73
C VAL A 46 -2.46 -7.70 -2.69
N ALA A 47 -2.34 -8.96 -3.10
CA ALA A 47 -2.53 -10.08 -2.19
C ALA A 47 -1.66 -11.27 -2.61
N ASP A 48 -1.16 -12.01 -1.64
CA ASP A 48 -0.48 -13.27 -1.90
C ASP A 48 -1.47 -14.43 -1.98
N LYS A 49 -1.17 -15.39 -2.86
CA LYS A 49 -1.95 -16.60 -3.08
C LYS A 49 -1.02 -17.77 -3.30
N ALA A 50 -1.57 -18.97 -3.16
CA ALA A 50 -0.91 -20.22 -3.49
C ALA A 50 -1.88 -21.16 -4.22
N TRP A 51 -1.35 -22.07 -5.03
CA TRP A 51 -2.11 -23.08 -5.74
C TRP A 51 -1.52 -24.47 -5.47
N ASP A 52 -2.39 -25.46 -5.44
CA ASP A 52 -1.96 -26.85 -5.38
C ASP A 52 -1.46 -27.37 -6.75
N ALA A 53 -1.00 -28.60 -6.78
CA ALA A 53 -0.48 -29.25 -7.99
C ALA A 53 -1.54 -29.39 -9.11
N ASN A 54 -2.82 -29.27 -8.80
CA ASN A 54 -3.92 -29.34 -9.75
C ASN A 54 -4.35 -27.94 -10.23
N GLY A 55 -3.66 -26.87 -9.77
CA GLY A 55 -3.98 -25.50 -10.11
C GLY A 55 -5.20 -24.94 -9.35
N GLN A 56 -5.61 -25.59 -8.27
CA GLN A 56 -6.68 -25.10 -7.42
C GLN A 56 -6.11 -24.16 -6.36
N LEU A 57 -6.88 -23.12 -6.02
CA LEU A 57 -6.49 -22.17 -4.96
C LEU A 57 -6.33 -22.95 -3.64
N TRP A 58 -5.13 -22.88 -3.09
CA TRP A 58 -4.81 -23.57 -1.84
C TRP A 58 -4.83 -22.59 -0.67
N PHE A 59 -5.46 -23.00 0.41
CA PHE A 59 -5.52 -22.26 1.67
C PHE A 59 -5.58 -23.25 2.83
N ASN A 60 -4.72 -23.05 3.84
CA ASN A 60 -4.77 -23.85 5.06
C ASN A 60 -5.40 -23.03 6.20
N PRO A 61 -6.69 -23.26 6.53
CA PRO A 61 -7.38 -22.52 7.58
C PRO A 61 -6.92 -22.91 8.99
N PHE A 62 -6.24 -24.05 9.15
CA PHE A 62 -5.79 -24.57 10.44
C PHE A 62 -4.37 -24.16 10.80
N ASN A 63 -3.72 -23.37 9.98
CA ASN A 63 -2.40 -22.86 10.31
C ASN A 63 -2.52 -21.68 11.26
N THR A 64 -2.21 -21.89 12.54
CA THR A 64 -2.24 -20.86 13.59
C THR A 64 -1.18 -19.77 13.39
N ASP A 65 -0.18 -20.02 12.55
CA ASP A 65 0.87 -19.06 12.21
C ASP A 65 0.47 -18.11 11.07
N GLY A 66 -0.75 -18.26 10.54
CA GLY A 66 -1.25 -17.50 9.41
C GLY A 66 -0.87 -18.09 8.05
N PHE A 67 -1.54 -17.62 7.01
CA PHE A 67 -1.33 -18.05 5.64
C PHE A 67 -0.29 -17.18 4.93
N LEU A 68 0.67 -17.81 4.27
CA LEU A 68 1.56 -17.16 3.31
C LEU A 68 1.45 -17.85 1.95
N GLY A 69 1.12 -17.09 0.93
CA GLY A 69 1.21 -17.53 -0.46
C GLY A 69 2.61 -17.35 -1.03
N ASP A 70 2.87 -17.96 -2.16
CA ASP A 70 4.14 -17.92 -2.89
C ASP A 70 4.09 -17.06 -4.16
N GLN A 71 2.92 -16.48 -4.47
CA GLN A 71 2.72 -15.59 -5.60
C GLN A 71 1.98 -14.33 -5.18
N ILE A 72 2.48 -13.16 -5.58
CA ILE A 72 1.74 -11.89 -5.47
C ILE A 72 0.82 -11.75 -6.67
N LEU A 73 -0.44 -11.44 -6.38
CA LEU A 73 -1.41 -11.02 -7.38
C LEU A 73 -1.77 -9.54 -7.16
N VAL A 74 -1.95 -8.84 -8.26
CA VAL A 74 -2.55 -7.50 -8.28
C VAL A 74 -3.85 -7.58 -9.06
N ASN A 75 -4.97 -7.27 -8.41
CA ASN A 75 -6.30 -7.42 -9.02
C ASN A 75 -6.51 -8.82 -9.64
N TRP A 76 -6.05 -9.88 -8.94
CA TRP A 76 -6.11 -11.29 -9.34
C TRP A 76 -5.24 -11.67 -10.54
N GLN A 77 -4.32 -10.82 -10.95
CA GLN A 77 -3.37 -11.12 -12.04
C GLN A 77 -1.97 -11.27 -11.46
N TYR A 78 -1.25 -12.29 -11.93
CA TYR A 78 0.16 -12.49 -11.65
C TYR A 78 1.00 -11.65 -12.61
N GLU A 79 1.96 -10.89 -12.06
CA GLU A 79 2.84 -9.99 -12.82
C GLU A 79 2.11 -9.11 -13.86
N PRO A 80 1.06 -8.38 -13.47
CA PRO A 80 0.30 -7.59 -14.42
C PRO A 80 1.10 -6.44 -15.00
N ARG A 81 0.69 -6.03 -16.19
CA ARG A 81 1.25 -4.87 -16.91
C ARG A 81 0.20 -3.81 -17.11
N LEU A 82 0.49 -2.61 -16.65
CA LEU A 82 -0.36 -1.44 -16.83
C LEU A 82 0.30 -0.46 -17.81
N LYS A 83 -0.38 -0.12 -18.88
CA LYS A 83 0.01 0.99 -19.76
C LYS A 83 -0.43 2.29 -19.07
N VAL A 84 0.51 3.12 -18.68
CA VAL A 84 0.28 4.44 -18.07
C VAL A 84 0.64 5.53 -19.06
N ARG A 85 -0.12 6.62 -19.08
CA ARG A 85 0.21 7.80 -19.88
C ARG A 85 1.20 8.71 -19.14
N ALA A 86 1.99 9.51 -19.86
CA ALA A 86 2.96 10.45 -19.30
C ALA A 86 2.24 11.63 -18.62
N ARG A 87 1.63 11.37 -17.46
CA ARG A 87 0.92 12.34 -16.61
C ARG A 87 0.80 11.84 -15.17
N SER A 88 0.15 12.58 -14.31
CA SER A 88 -0.14 12.18 -12.92
C SER A 88 -1.21 11.10 -12.84
N TYR A 89 -0.95 10.11 -11.99
CA TYR A 89 -1.86 9.03 -11.62
C TYR A 89 -2.01 8.97 -10.10
N ARG A 90 -3.21 8.64 -9.66
CA ARG A 90 -3.51 8.24 -8.30
C ARG A 90 -3.59 6.72 -8.24
N PHE A 91 -2.83 6.11 -7.35
CA PHE A 91 -2.94 4.68 -7.04
C PHE A 91 -3.48 4.54 -5.63
N ARG A 92 -4.52 3.75 -5.50
CA ARG A 92 -5.09 3.33 -4.22
C ARG A 92 -4.70 1.88 -4.00
N ILE A 93 -3.80 1.63 -3.06
CA ILE A 93 -3.17 0.34 -2.85
C ILE A 93 -3.75 -0.28 -1.59
N LEU A 94 -4.48 -1.39 -1.74
CA LEU A 94 -5.01 -2.19 -0.65
C LEU A 94 -4.15 -3.45 -0.47
N ASN A 95 -3.69 -3.69 0.75
CA ASN A 95 -3.19 -5.02 1.12
C ASN A 95 -4.36 -5.97 1.37
N GLY A 96 -4.63 -6.85 0.41
CA GLY A 96 -5.71 -7.85 0.45
C GLY A 96 -5.24 -9.23 0.90
N SER A 97 -4.06 -9.35 1.50
CA SER A 97 -3.52 -10.61 2.03
C SER A 97 -4.22 -11.02 3.33
N VAL A 98 -4.07 -12.29 3.70
CA VAL A 98 -4.59 -12.82 4.97
C VAL A 98 -3.63 -12.53 6.13
N SER A 99 -2.32 -12.71 5.91
CA SER A 99 -1.31 -12.56 6.96
C SER A 99 -0.08 -11.77 6.52
N ARG A 100 0.09 -11.54 5.21
CA ARG A 100 1.29 -10.93 4.66
C ARG A 100 1.24 -9.41 4.75
N TYR A 101 2.34 -8.83 5.20
CA TYR A 101 2.62 -7.40 5.11
C TYR A 101 3.44 -7.11 3.84
N PHE A 102 3.32 -5.91 3.31
CA PHE A 102 4.13 -5.45 2.19
C PHE A 102 4.95 -4.21 2.57
N ARG A 103 6.08 -4.03 1.91
CA ARG A 103 6.82 -2.77 1.88
C ARG A 103 7.15 -2.47 0.42
N ILE A 104 6.40 -1.55 -0.17
CA ILE A 104 6.38 -1.35 -1.62
C ILE A 104 7.29 -0.20 -2.01
N ALA A 105 8.22 -0.46 -2.93
CA ALA A 105 9.04 0.54 -3.59
C ALA A 105 8.59 0.75 -5.03
N LEU A 106 8.86 1.96 -5.58
CA LEU A 106 8.67 2.28 -7.00
C LEU A 106 10.00 2.58 -7.65
N VAL A 107 10.31 1.84 -8.72
CA VAL A 107 11.57 1.99 -9.47
C VAL A 107 11.32 2.06 -10.98
N ARG A 108 12.25 2.71 -11.68
CA ARG A 108 12.31 2.75 -13.15
C ARG A 108 13.55 2.00 -13.63
N GLU A 109 13.40 1.17 -14.64
CA GLU A 109 14.50 0.57 -15.39
C GLU A 109 15.23 1.66 -16.19
N ILE A 110 16.55 1.79 -16.01
CA ILE A 110 17.37 2.82 -16.69
C ILE A 110 18.24 2.21 -17.78
N ALA A 111 18.69 0.99 -17.61
CA ALA A 111 19.49 0.27 -18.56
C ALA A 111 19.20 -1.22 -18.46
N GLY A 112 19.18 -1.89 -19.59
CA GLY A 112 18.97 -3.33 -19.68
C GLY A 112 18.02 -3.69 -20.82
N ASN A 113 18.17 -4.89 -21.31
CA ASN A 113 17.26 -5.56 -22.26
C ASN A 113 16.37 -6.53 -21.49
N GLY A 114 16.12 -6.20 -20.26
CA GLY A 114 15.27 -7.00 -19.42
C GLY A 114 13.89 -7.11 -20.05
N GLY A 115 13.58 -8.22 -20.67
CA GLY A 115 12.35 -8.59 -21.30
C GLY A 115 11.08 -7.97 -20.75
N GLU A 116 9.99 -8.64 -20.83
CA GLU A 116 8.69 -8.09 -20.41
C GLU A 116 8.55 -7.94 -18.90
N PHE A 117 9.07 -8.88 -18.14
CA PHE A 117 9.24 -8.84 -16.69
C PHE A 117 10.61 -9.41 -16.45
N PRO A 118 11.66 -8.59 -16.46
CA PRO A 118 13.00 -9.13 -16.32
C PRO A 118 13.02 -9.95 -15.05
N GLY A 119 13.35 -11.22 -15.22
CA GLY A 119 13.72 -12.06 -14.13
C GLY A 119 14.74 -11.35 -13.25
N PRO A 120 15.16 -11.96 -12.18
CA PRO A 120 16.16 -11.39 -11.34
C PRO A 120 17.29 -10.90 -12.23
N SER A 121 17.71 -9.68 -12.07
CA SER A 121 18.56 -8.94 -12.97
C SER A 121 19.79 -9.72 -13.40
N GLY A 122 19.75 -10.26 -14.59
CA GLY A 122 20.97 -10.58 -15.30
C GLY A 122 21.79 -9.30 -15.50
N SER A 123 23.09 -9.44 -15.56
CA SER A 123 24.05 -8.38 -15.78
C SER A 123 23.58 -7.34 -16.81
N GLY A 124 23.56 -6.08 -16.43
CA GLY A 124 23.27 -4.96 -17.32
C GLY A 124 21.96 -4.22 -17.09
N VAL A 125 21.10 -4.67 -16.18
CA VAL A 125 19.90 -3.90 -15.78
C VAL A 125 20.24 -3.03 -14.59
N SER A 126 19.92 -1.74 -14.66
CA SER A 126 19.99 -0.82 -13.54
C SER A 126 18.65 -0.12 -13.33
N TYR A 127 18.43 0.35 -12.10
CA TYR A 127 17.17 0.94 -11.69
C TYR A 127 17.41 2.26 -10.97
N SER A 128 16.48 3.21 -11.15
CA SER A 128 16.40 4.43 -10.36
C SER A 128 15.12 4.45 -9.54
N ARG A 129 15.18 5.02 -8.36
CA ARG A 129 14.00 5.29 -7.54
C ARG A 129 13.11 6.32 -8.21
N VAL A 130 11.81 6.16 -8.10
CA VAL A 130 10.81 7.08 -8.66
C VAL A 130 10.02 7.71 -7.53
N PRO A 131 10.25 8.97 -7.20
CA PRO A 131 9.53 9.66 -6.15
C PRO A 131 8.04 9.76 -6.41
N PHE A 132 7.26 9.74 -5.33
CA PHE A 132 5.82 9.93 -5.32
C PHE A 132 5.37 10.68 -4.06
N HIS A 133 4.08 11.01 -3.97
CA HIS A 133 3.50 11.61 -2.78
C HIS A 133 2.44 10.68 -2.20
N LEU A 134 2.49 10.45 -0.90
CA LEU A 134 1.41 9.82 -0.14
C LEU A 134 0.40 10.90 0.23
N ILE A 135 -0.87 10.70 -0.13
CA ILE A 135 -1.94 11.67 0.10
C ILE A 135 -3.03 11.16 1.04
N GLY A 136 -3.06 9.88 1.32
CA GLY A 136 -4.06 9.30 2.20
C GLY A 136 -3.67 7.93 2.73
N ASN A 137 -4.27 7.61 3.88
CA ASN A 137 -4.14 6.32 4.55
C ASN A 137 -5.51 5.91 5.10
N ASP A 138 -5.86 4.64 4.96
CA ASP A 138 -7.07 4.01 5.50
C ASP A 138 -8.38 4.75 5.26
N GLY A 139 -8.53 5.33 4.08
CA GLY A 139 -9.74 6.04 3.69
C GLY A 139 -9.76 7.52 4.11
N ASN A 140 -8.69 8.02 4.71
CA ASN A 140 -8.57 9.41 5.12
C ASN A 140 -7.53 10.14 4.27
N LEU A 141 -7.91 11.29 3.71
CA LEU A 141 -6.95 12.22 3.15
C LEU A 141 -6.10 12.81 4.27
N MET A 142 -4.82 12.99 3.99
CA MET A 142 -3.88 13.63 4.92
C MET A 142 -4.00 15.14 4.83
N GLU A 143 -3.57 15.84 5.88
CA GLU A 143 -3.52 17.32 5.84
C GLU A 143 -2.59 17.81 4.76
N HIS A 144 -1.47 17.14 4.58
CA HIS A 144 -0.45 17.47 3.57
C HIS A 144 -0.12 16.25 2.71
N ALA A 145 0.31 16.50 1.48
CA ALA A 145 0.87 15.48 0.61
C ALA A 145 2.32 15.20 1.02
N VAL A 146 2.59 14.02 1.57
CA VAL A 146 3.90 13.66 2.09
C VAL A 146 4.80 13.16 0.95
N PRO A 147 5.93 13.84 0.68
CA PRO A 147 6.84 13.42 -0.39
C PRO A 147 7.70 12.23 0.02
N PHE A 148 7.79 11.25 -0.84
CA PHE A 148 8.68 10.08 -0.75
C PHE A 148 9.82 10.25 -1.75
N ASP A 149 10.60 11.32 -1.57
CA ASP A 149 11.69 11.74 -2.47
C ASP A 149 13.07 11.79 -1.79
N GLY A 150 13.15 11.34 -0.54
CA GLY A 150 14.36 11.41 0.26
C GLY A 150 14.68 12.80 0.83
N SER A 151 13.76 13.76 0.74
CA SER A 151 13.96 15.09 1.31
C SER A 151 13.65 15.18 2.80
N MET A 152 12.86 14.24 3.31
CA MET A 152 12.42 14.18 4.70
C MET A 152 12.82 12.86 5.36
N ASP A 153 13.13 12.91 6.62
CA ASP A 153 13.22 11.75 7.51
C ASP A 153 11.80 11.51 8.05
N LEU A 154 11.12 10.50 7.51
CA LEU A 154 9.70 10.27 7.76
C LEU A 154 9.42 9.40 8.98
N ASP A 155 10.40 8.65 9.46
CA ASP A 155 10.30 7.77 10.65
C ASP A 155 11.17 8.23 11.83
N GLY A 156 11.98 9.27 11.63
CA GLY A 156 12.79 9.87 12.67
C GLY A 156 14.05 9.07 13.05
N ASP A 157 14.46 8.14 12.20
CA ASP A 157 15.64 7.29 12.45
C ASP A 157 16.97 7.91 12.00
N GLY A 158 16.92 9.06 11.34
CA GLY A 158 18.06 9.81 10.79
C GLY A 158 18.39 9.45 9.34
N ASP A 159 17.75 8.44 8.73
CA ASP A 159 17.98 8.05 7.34
C ASP A 159 16.82 8.42 6.42
N LYS A 160 16.97 9.53 5.73
CA LYS A 160 15.98 9.99 4.73
C LYS A 160 15.80 9.04 3.55
N GLN A 161 16.73 8.10 3.32
CA GLN A 161 16.67 7.19 2.18
C GLN A 161 15.78 5.97 2.44
N ASN A 162 15.45 5.69 3.69
CA ASN A 162 14.55 4.60 4.07
C ASN A 162 13.18 4.71 3.42
N HIS A 163 12.73 5.95 3.18
CA HIS A 163 11.45 6.24 2.55
C HIS A 163 11.57 6.97 1.20
N ASN A 164 12.76 6.99 0.59
CA ASN A 164 12.90 7.52 -0.76
C ASN A 164 12.32 6.54 -1.78
N ALA A 165 11.16 6.84 -2.34
CA ALA A 165 10.37 5.99 -3.24
C ALA A 165 9.99 4.62 -2.62
N ILE A 166 9.89 4.53 -1.29
CA ILE A 166 9.56 3.32 -0.54
C ILE A 166 8.47 3.66 0.47
N LEU A 167 7.30 3.05 0.34
CA LEU A 167 6.19 3.17 1.30
C LEU A 167 6.57 2.58 2.67
N PRO A 168 5.93 3.02 3.75
CA PRO A 168 5.98 2.31 5.02
C PRO A 168 5.51 0.87 4.87
N THR A 169 5.79 0.05 5.88
CA THR A 169 5.22 -1.30 5.95
C THR A 169 3.70 -1.21 5.99
N GLN A 170 3.07 -1.88 5.05
CA GLN A 170 1.62 -1.92 4.89
C GLN A 170 1.05 -3.17 5.54
N GLY A 171 0.27 -2.97 6.59
CA GLY A 171 -0.45 -4.05 7.29
C GLY A 171 -1.61 -4.61 6.47
N ILE A 172 -2.17 -5.70 6.97
CA ILE A 172 -3.35 -6.35 6.39
C ILE A 172 -4.53 -5.38 6.41
N ALA A 173 -5.28 -5.31 5.30
CA ALA A 173 -6.41 -4.40 5.06
C ALA A 173 -6.04 -2.91 5.06
N GLU A 174 -4.79 -2.53 5.32
CA GLU A 174 -4.34 -1.16 5.23
C GLU A 174 -4.34 -0.67 3.77
N ARG A 175 -4.69 0.59 3.58
CA ARG A 175 -4.72 1.24 2.27
C ARG A 175 -3.80 2.43 2.26
N PHE A 176 -2.99 2.52 1.21
CA PHE A 176 -2.24 3.74 0.88
C PHE A 176 -2.77 4.36 -0.40
N ASP A 177 -2.80 5.68 -0.42
CA ASP A 177 -3.23 6.48 -1.56
C ASP A 177 -2.08 7.39 -1.99
N ILE A 178 -1.52 7.14 -3.18
CA ILE A 178 -0.33 7.83 -3.66
C ILE A 178 -0.58 8.51 -5.01
N ILE A 179 0.16 9.60 -5.25
CA ILE A 179 0.22 10.26 -6.57
C ILE A 179 1.62 10.06 -7.16
N VAL A 180 1.66 9.47 -8.35
CA VAL A 180 2.86 9.31 -9.17
C VAL A 180 2.72 10.14 -10.44
N ASN A 181 3.74 10.94 -10.78
CA ASN A 181 3.75 11.70 -12.04
C ASN A 181 4.72 11.07 -13.05
N PHE A 182 4.17 10.43 -14.08
CA PHE A 182 4.92 9.76 -15.14
C PHE A 182 5.46 10.71 -16.22
N ALA A 183 5.27 12.02 -16.09
CA ALA A 183 5.87 13.05 -16.94
C ALA A 183 7.05 13.77 -16.29
N LYS A 184 7.40 13.40 -15.04
CA LYS A 184 8.49 14.03 -14.26
C LYS A 184 9.64 13.07 -14.02
N ASN A 185 10.66 13.53 -13.30
CA ASN A 185 11.80 12.73 -12.84
C ASN A 185 12.58 12.04 -13.99
N GLY A 186 12.62 12.66 -15.16
CA GLY A 186 13.29 12.12 -16.32
C GLY A 186 12.64 10.89 -16.95
N ILE A 187 11.40 10.59 -16.57
CA ILE A 187 10.60 9.50 -17.16
C ILE A 187 10.22 9.87 -18.59
N LYS A 188 10.32 8.91 -19.51
CA LYS A 188 10.04 9.06 -20.93
C LYS A 188 9.03 8.00 -21.42
N THR A 189 8.39 8.30 -22.53
CA THR A 189 7.60 7.31 -23.25
C THR A 189 8.44 6.07 -23.57
N GLY A 190 7.91 4.90 -23.31
CA GLY A 190 8.58 3.62 -23.46
C GLY A 190 9.28 3.12 -22.19
N ASP A 191 9.50 3.99 -21.19
CA ASP A 191 10.11 3.57 -19.93
C ASP A 191 9.24 2.54 -19.21
N LYS A 192 9.92 1.60 -18.57
CA LYS A 192 9.31 0.57 -17.72
C LYS A 192 9.57 0.89 -16.26
N LEU A 193 8.51 0.86 -15.47
CA LEU A 193 8.56 1.05 -14.03
C LEU A 193 8.01 -0.18 -13.33
N TYR A 194 8.41 -0.40 -12.09
CA TYR A 194 7.98 -1.57 -11.32
C TYR A 194 7.62 -1.19 -9.90
N PHE A 195 6.53 -1.77 -9.39
CA PHE A 195 6.37 -1.93 -7.96
C PHE A 195 7.16 -3.16 -7.50
N VAL A 196 7.86 -2.99 -6.38
CA VAL A 196 8.78 -3.98 -5.80
C VAL A 196 8.41 -4.20 -4.36
N ASN A 197 8.17 -5.45 -3.95
CA ASN A 197 7.99 -5.79 -2.54
C ASN A 197 9.34 -6.04 -1.87
N LEU A 198 9.61 -5.36 -0.76
CA LEU A 198 10.83 -5.46 0.04
C LEU A 198 10.60 -6.22 1.35
N MET A 199 9.37 -6.62 1.66
CA MET A 199 9.06 -7.27 2.93
C MET A 199 9.18 -8.79 2.81
N GLU A 200 10.06 -9.37 3.63
CA GLU A 200 10.24 -10.80 3.77
C GLU A 200 9.41 -11.34 4.92
N HIS A 201 8.83 -12.52 4.72
CA HIS A 201 8.20 -13.32 5.78
C HIS A 201 8.80 -14.71 5.81
N LYS A 202 9.11 -15.21 7.00
CA LYS A 202 9.49 -16.62 7.23
C LYS A 202 8.32 -17.44 7.71
N THR A 203 7.40 -16.79 8.39
CA THR A 203 6.16 -17.40 8.90
C THR A 203 5.01 -16.42 8.76
N GLY A 204 3.78 -16.91 8.86
CA GLY A 204 2.59 -16.06 8.86
C GLY A 204 2.36 -15.24 10.15
N LYS A 205 3.25 -15.35 11.15
CA LYS A 205 3.12 -14.60 12.42
C LYS A 205 3.41 -13.11 12.28
N GLY A 206 4.19 -12.74 11.29
CA GLY A 206 4.54 -11.34 11.04
C GLY A 206 5.74 -11.22 10.10
N PRO A 207 6.04 -9.99 9.69
CA PRO A 207 7.16 -9.72 8.80
C PRO A 207 8.50 -9.78 9.52
N GLU A 208 9.56 -10.01 8.77
CA GLU A 208 10.92 -9.79 9.27
C GLU A 208 11.15 -8.29 9.49
N LYS A 209 11.94 -7.98 10.51
CA LYS A 209 12.21 -6.57 10.88
C LYS A 209 12.80 -5.80 9.70
N ASN A 210 12.32 -4.58 9.53
CA ASN A 210 12.84 -3.54 8.64
C ASN A 210 12.76 -3.85 7.13
N GLY A 211 12.32 -5.05 6.71
CA GLY A 211 12.35 -5.45 5.31
C GLY A 211 13.78 -5.57 4.76
N LEU A 212 13.86 -5.80 3.46
CA LEU A 212 15.12 -5.94 2.75
C LEU A 212 15.54 -4.62 2.09
N SER A 213 16.85 -4.43 1.87
CA SER A 213 17.30 -3.29 1.10
C SER A 213 16.85 -3.40 -0.37
N LEU A 214 16.42 -2.29 -0.94
CA LEU A 214 16.04 -2.24 -2.36
C LEU A 214 17.18 -2.69 -3.29
N ALA A 215 18.43 -2.34 -2.94
CA ALA A 215 19.61 -2.71 -3.70
C ALA A 215 19.82 -4.23 -3.71
N ASP A 216 19.67 -4.89 -2.58
CA ASP A 216 19.85 -6.35 -2.49
C ASP A 216 18.76 -7.11 -3.24
N VAL A 217 17.52 -6.62 -3.19
CA VAL A 217 16.39 -7.20 -3.94
C VAL A 217 16.59 -7.03 -5.44
N LEU A 218 17.00 -5.84 -5.90
CA LEU A 218 17.17 -5.57 -7.33
C LEU A 218 18.46 -6.14 -7.92
N SER A 219 19.51 -6.38 -7.11
CA SER A 219 20.81 -6.93 -7.56
C SER A 219 20.93 -8.44 -7.47
N GLU A 220 19.85 -9.13 -7.10
CA GLU A 220 19.80 -10.59 -6.93
C GLU A 220 20.66 -11.16 -5.78
N LYS A 221 21.18 -10.33 -4.91
CA LYS A 221 21.78 -10.83 -3.67
C LYS A 221 20.76 -11.57 -2.82
N TYR A 222 19.49 -11.16 -2.91
CA TYR A 222 18.38 -11.85 -2.30
C TYR A 222 17.68 -12.74 -3.34
N LYS A 223 17.63 -14.04 -3.07
CA LYS A 223 16.88 -15.01 -3.88
C LYS A 223 16.18 -16.00 -2.99
N ALA A 224 14.93 -16.26 -3.32
CA ALA A 224 14.25 -17.44 -2.78
C ALA A 224 14.79 -18.71 -3.44
N VAL A 225 15.01 -19.73 -2.63
CA VAL A 225 15.55 -21.03 -3.06
C VAL A 225 14.54 -22.12 -2.72
N ILE A 226 14.17 -22.89 -3.72
CA ILE A 226 13.32 -24.07 -3.54
C ILE A 226 14.21 -25.30 -3.39
N LYS A 227 13.89 -26.15 -2.42
CA LYS A 227 14.44 -27.51 -2.31
C LYS A 227 13.36 -28.55 -2.48
N GLN A 228 13.75 -29.76 -2.87
CA GLN A 228 12.85 -30.90 -2.87
C GLN A 228 12.74 -31.46 -1.45
N GLY A 229 11.58 -31.30 -0.84
CA GLY A 229 11.24 -31.89 0.46
C GLY A 229 10.58 -33.26 0.32
N SER A 230 10.32 -33.92 1.45
CA SER A 230 9.67 -35.22 1.49
C SER A 230 8.21 -35.20 1.03
N LYS A 231 7.57 -34.07 1.08
CA LYS A 231 6.16 -33.85 0.67
C LYS A 231 6.02 -33.04 -0.60
N GLY A 232 7.11 -32.76 -1.29
CA GLY A 232 7.14 -31.93 -2.49
C GLY A 232 8.10 -30.74 -2.36
N PRO A 233 8.05 -29.79 -3.31
CA PRO A 233 8.88 -28.59 -3.25
C PRO A 233 8.62 -27.78 -1.98
N GLU A 234 9.69 -27.35 -1.31
CA GLU A 234 9.67 -26.52 -0.12
C GLU A 234 10.60 -25.32 -0.29
N TRP A 235 10.27 -24.21 0.35
CA TRP A 235 11.17 -23.06 0.40
C TRP A 235 12.31 -23.34 1.37
N ASP A 236 13.53 -23.35 0.86
CA ASP A 236 14.74 -23.56 1.68
C ASP A 236 15.22 -22.24 2.28
N LYS A 237 15.23 -21.19 1.46
CA LYS A 237 15.66 -19.84 1.85
C LYS A 237 14.82 -18.79 1.15
N GLY A 238 14.68 -17.65 1.82
CA GLY A 238 14.05 -16.48 1.26
C GLY A 238 12.53 -16.61 1.16
N ASP A 239 11.94 -15.57 0.65
CA ASP A 239 10.51 -15.45 0.43
C ASP A 239 10.25 -15.21 -1.08
N PRO A 240 9.49 -16.05 -1.75
CA PRO A 240 9.27 -15.99 -3.20
C PRO A 240 8.56 -14.73 -3.67
N VAL A 241 7.84 -14.06 -2.79
CA VAL A 241 7.09 -12.85 -3.14
C VAL A 241 7.89 -11.56 -2.95
N VAL A 242 9.16 -11.65 -2.56
CA VAL A 242 10.08 -10.52 -2.55
C VAL A 242 10.55 -10.25 -3.98
N GLY A 243 10.42 -9.02 -4.43
CA GLY A 243 10.82 -8.61 -5.77
C GLY A 243 9.76 -7.80 -6.51
N LYS A 244 9.95 -7.66 -7.81
CA LYS A 244 9.04 -6.94 -8.70
C LYS A 244 7.75 -7.74 -8.87
N PHE A 245 6.60 -7.08 -8.76
CA PHE A 245 5.31 -7.76 -8.86
C PHE A 245 4.30 -7.09 -9.80
N MET A 246 4.58 -5.87 -10.25
CA MET A 246 3.75 -5.16 -11.23
C MET A 246 4.61 -4.28 -12.10
N GLN A 247 4.36 -4.30 -13.41
CA GLN A 247 5.03 -3.46 -14.40
C GLN A 247 4.12 -2.32 -14.87
N MET A 248 4.67 -1.13 -15.03
CA MET A 248 4.03 0.00 -15.71
C MET A 248 4.85 0.38 -16.92
N ILE A 249 4.19 0.62 -18.07
CA ILE A 249 4.83 1.00 -19.33
C ILE A 249 4.29 2.37 -19.75
N VAL A 250 5.19 3.35 -19.84
CA VAL A 250 4.79 4.74 -20.10
C VAL A 250 4.43 4.91 -21.59
N GLN A 251 3.23 5.39 -21.83
CA GLN A 251 2.69 5.72 -23.13
C GLN A 251 2.70 7.25 -23.33
N PRO A 252 2.72 7.73 -24.58
CA PRO A 252 2.58 9.15 -24.85
C PRO A 252 1.25 9.69 -24.31
N TYR A 253 1.26 10.95 -23.91
CA TYR A 253 0.05 11.69 -23.55
C TYR A 253 0.02 13.02 -24.30
N THR A 254 -1.03 13.22 -25.08
CA THR A 254 -1.24 14.43 -25.88
C THR A 254 -2.23 15.41 -25.23
N GLY A 255 -2.90 14.98 -24.16
CA GLY A 255 -3.82 15.83 -23.40
C GLY A 255 -3.09 16.75 -22.41
N GLN A 256 -3.86 17.55 -21.71
CA GLN A 256 -3.37 18.39 -20.62
C GLN A 256 -3.65 17.69 -19.27
N ASP A 257 -2.62 17.54 -18.44
CA ASP A 257 -2.79 17.13 -17.05
C ASP A 257 -3.24 18.35 -16.24
N VAL A 258 -4.52 18.36 -15.89
CA VAL A 258 -5.14 19.44 -15.10
C VAL A 258 -5.30 19.07 -13.63
N SER A 259 -4.80 17.90 -13.24
CA SER A 259 -4.83 17.45 -11.84
C SER A 259 -3.94 18.31 -10.94
N MET A 260 -4.19 18.24 -9.64
CA MET A 260 -3.40 18.94 -8.65
C MET A 260 -1.91 18.58 -8.73
N ASN A 261 -1.04 19.53 -8.42
CA ASN A 261 0.36 19.25 -8.16
C ASN A 261 0.55 18.98 -6.65
N PRO A 262 0.87 17.75 -6.21
CA PRO A 262 0.99 17.44 -4.79
C PRO A 262 2.12 18.22 -4.10
N ALA A 263 3.12 18.70 -4.84
CA ALA A 263 4.19 19.53 -4.28
C ALA A 263 3.72 20.87 -3.71
N ASP A 264 2.53 21.34 -4.11
CA ASP A 264 1.92 22.57 -3.58
C ASP A 264 1.28 22.35 -2.19
N TYR A 265 1.16 21.09 -1.78
CA TYR A 265 0.52 20.65 -0.55
C TYR A 265 1.46 19.94 0.42
N GLU A 266 2.76 19.99 0.19
CA GLU A 266 3.75 19.35 1.06
C GLU A 266 3.77 19.94 2.47
N PRO A 267 4.13 19.14 3.50
CA PRO A 267 4.36 19.67 4.84
C PRO A 267 5.59 20.57 4.90
N ALA A 268 5.78 21.27 6.01
CA ALA A 268 6.99 22.04 6.25
C ALA A 268 8.23 21.13 6.20
N LYS A 269 9.30 21.66 5.63
CA LYS A 269 10.63 21.01 5.58
C LYS A 269 11.68 22.01 6.10
N PRO A 270 12.85 21.56 6.52
CA PRO A 270 13.95 22.46 6.85
C PRO A 270 14.20 23.47 5.71
N GLY A 271 14.05 24.76 6.01
CA GLY A 271 14.22 25.84 5.04
C GLY A 271 13.05 26.10 4.07
N LYS A 272 11.94 25.36 4.19
CA LYS A 272 10.74 25.54 3.35
C LYS A 272 9.49 25.50 4.23
N ALA A 273 8.66 26.54 4.16
CA ALA A 273 7.35 26.56 4.81
C ALA A 273 6.42 25.48 4.23
N ALA A 274 5.41 25.07 5.02
CA ALA A 274 4.36 24.18 4.54
C ALA A 274 3.62 24.79 3.34
N GLY A 275 3.23 23.93 2.42
CA GLY A 275 2.33 24.25 1.34
C GLY A 275 0.88 24.38 1.81
N LYS A 276 -0.06 24.39 0.87
CA LYS A 276 -1.49 24.37 1.15
C LYS A 276 -1.86 23.11 1.92
N LYS A 277 -2.92 23.16 2.71
CA LYS A 277 -3.54 21.99 3.31
C LYS A 277 -4.51 21.36 2.32
N MET A 278 -4.47 20.03 2.16
CA MET A 278 -5.47 19.29 1.39
C MET A 278 -6.80 19.28 2.12
N ILE A 279 -6.75 19.04 3.43
CA ILE A 279 -7.90 19.14 4.33
C ILE A 279 -7.47 19.93 5.58
N PRO A 280 -8.33 20.80 6.13
CA PRO A 280 -8.07 21.37 7.44
C PRO A 280 -8.35 20.31 8.51
N LEU A 281 -7.42 20.09 9.42
CA LEU A 281 -7.71 19.34 10.63
C LEU A 281 -8.65 20.18 11.51
N THR A 282 -9.69 19.53 12.03
CA THR A 282 -10.63 20.19 12.94
C THR A 282 -9.96 20.57 14.26
N LEU A 283 -8.99 19.77 14.69
CA LEU A 283 -8.19 19.98 15.89
C LEU A 283 -6.73 19.68 15.55
N ASP A 284 -5.86 20.61 15.85
CA ASP A 284 -4.43 20.44 15.70
C ASP A 284 -3.86 19.82 16.98
N ARG A 285 -3.35 18.60 16.88
CA ARG A 285 -2.76 17.86 18.00
C ARG A 285 -1.56 18.60 18.60
N ASP A 286 -0.80 19.30 17.80
CA ASP A 286 0.39 20.03 18.23
C ASP A 286 0.05 21.43 18.77
N ASN A 287 -1.22 21.85 18.66
CA ASN A 287 -1.72 23.10 19.22
C ASN A 287 -2.32 22.88 20.61
N ALA A 288 -1.62 23.35 21.63
CA ALA A 288 -2.07 23.22 23.02
C ALA A 288 -3.47 23.81 23.28
N ALA A 289 -3.86 24.89 22.59
CA ALA A 289 -5.18 25.51 22.73
C ALA A 289 -6.28 24.61 22.13
N ASP A 290 -5.98 23.88 21.06
CA ASP A 290 -6.92 22.91 20.49
C ASP A 290 -7.05 21.67 21.37
N MET A 291 -5.96 21.21 21.96
CA MET A 291 -5.98 20.06 22.89
C MET A 291 -6.79 20.32 24.14
N VAL A 292 -6.84 21.57 24.64
CA VAL A 292 -7.71 21.97 25.75
C VAL A 292 -9.20 21.83 25.41
N LYS A 293 -9.57 21.97 24.13
CA LYS A 293 -10.96 21.79 23.67
C LYS A 293 -11.35 20.32 23.59
N VAL A 294 -10.41 19.41 23.55
CA VAL A 294 -10.66 17.96 23.51
C VAL A 294 -11.01 17.49 24.91
N LYS A 295 -12.29 17.52 25.24
CA LYS A 295 -12.78 16.83 26.41
C LYS A 295 -13.15 15.40 26.02
N ALA A 296 -12.40 14.43 26.52
CA ALA A 296 -12.78 13.04 26.38
C ALA A 296 -14.18 12.85 27.00
N ALA A 297 -15.14 12.53 26.16
CA ALA A 297 -16.52 12.23 26.63
C ALA A 297 -16.52 10.90 27.41
N ARG A 298 -15.62 10.00 27.07
CA ARG A 298 -15.47 8.68 27.70
C ARG A 298 -14.09 8.12 27.44
N HIS A 299 -13.48 7.54 28.47
CA HIS A 299 -12.31 6.67 28.32
C HIS A 299 -12.78 5.22 28.28
N ARG A 300 -12.25 4.44 27.37
CA ARG A 300 -12.51 3.01 27.28
C ARG A 300 -11.22 2.24 27.19
N GLU A 301 -11.15 1.15 27.91
CA GLU A 301 -10.07 0.18 27.82
C GLU A 301 -10.56 -1.02 26.99
N PHE A 302 -9.78 -1.41 25.99
CA PHE A 302 -10.02 -2.59 25.17
C PHE A 302 -8.92 -3.58 25.42
N ILE A 303 -9.26 -4.76 25.93
CA ILE A 303 -8.33 -5.85 26.18
C ILE A 303 -8.58 -6.95 25.16
N PHE A 304 -7.61 -7.18 24.31
CA PHE A 304 -7.64 -8.26 23.32
C PHE A 304 -7.00 -9.51 23.92
N GLY A 305 -7.65 -10.65 23.82
CA GLY A 305 -7.16 -11.90 24.37
C GLY A 305 -7.63 -13.11 23.57
N ARG A 306 -7.11 -14.25 23.97
CA ARG A 306 -7.67 -15.55 23.54
C ARG A 306 -8.71 -15.96 24.59
N SER A 307 -9.82 -16.55 24.12
CA SER A 307 -10.78 -17.19 25.00
C SER A 307 -10.35 -18.62 25.32
N ASP A 308 -11.21 -19.60 25.22
CA ASP A 308 -10.88 -20.99 25.49
C ASP A 308 -10.04 -21.68 24.37
N GLY A 309 -9.78 -20.96 23.27
CA GLY A 309 -8.95 -21.44 22.17
C GLY A 309 -9.64 -22.44 21.25
N THR A 310 -10.96 -22.54 21.33
CA THR A 310 -11.73 -23.35 20.37
C THR A 310 -12.02 -22.55 19.10
N ASP A 311 -12.35 -23.25 18.01
CA ASP A 311 -12.74 -22.61 16.74
C ASP A 311 -14.04 -21.80 16.88
N GLU A 312 -14.84 -22.08 17.91
CA GLU A 312 -16.08 -21.37 18.20
C GLU A 312 -15.88 -20.08 18.99
N ALA A 313 -14.80 -19.99 19.77
CA ALA A 313 -14.46 -18.85 20.61
C ALA A 313 -12.95 -18.59 20.66
N PRO A 314 -12.31 -18.29 19.50
CA PRO A 314 -10.86 -18.19 19.42
C PRO A 314 -10.31 -16.91 20.07
N TRP A 315 -11.07 -15.84 20.08
CA TRP A 315 -10.63 -14.53 20.51
C TRP A 315 -11.64 -13.84 21.41
N THR A 316 -11.17 -12.98 22.30
CA THR A 316 -12.00 -12.10 23.13
C THR A 316 -11.59 -10.64 22.98
N ILE A 317 -12.57 -9.75 23.04
CA ILE A 317 -12.38 -8.32 23.25
C ILE A 317 -13.17 -7.94 24.49
N LYS A 318 -12.48 -7.54 25.56
CA LYS A 318 -13.10 -7.05 26.80
C LYS A 318 -12.99 -5.54 26.85
N THR A 319 -14.02 -4.87 27.33
CA THR A 319 -14.04 -3.42 27.48
C THR A 319 -14.45 -3.04 28.90
N ASP A 320 -13.92 -1.94 29.42
CA ASP A 320 -14.35 -1.27 30.64
C ASP A 320 -14.50 -2.23 31.86
N GLY A 321 -13.54 -3.12 32.06
CA GLY A 321 -13.46 -3.95 33.27
C GLY A 321 -14.32 -5.21 33.29
N GLY A 322 -14.85 -5.65 32.16
CA GLY A 322 -15.52 -6.97 32.16
C GLY A 322 -16.67 -7.18 31.18
N PHE A 323 -17.11 -6.14 30.53
CA PHE A 323 -18.01 -6.33 29.39
C PHE A 323 -17.18 -6.77 28.19
N GLY A 324 -17.17 -8.05 27.91
CA GLY A 324 -16.52 -8.61 26.73
C GLY A 324 -17.51 -9.36 25.87
N TYR A 325 -17.24 -9.35 24.59
CA TYR A 325 -17.88 -10.25 23.66
C TYR A 325 -16.89 -11.37 23.40
N ASP A 326 -17.27 -12.59 23.72
CA ASP A 326 -16.61 -13.76 23.18
C ASP A 326 -16.91 -13.77 21.69
N MET A 327 -15.88 -13.77 20.89
CA MET A 327 -15.99 -13.84 19.43
C MET A 327 -16.31 -15.28 19.02
N ASP A 328 -17.50 -15.75 19.36
CA ASP A 328 -18.00 -16.99 18.76
C ASP A 328 -18.73 -16.66 17.45
N SER A 329 -18.69 -17.57 16.51
CA SER A 329 -19.28 -17.39 15.18
C SER A 329 -20.79 -17.09 15.22
N ARG A 330 -21.48 -17.45 16.28
CA ARG A 330 -22.90 -17.19 16.49
C ARG A 330 -23.18 -15.76 16.96
N ARG A 331 -22.18 -15.09 17.52
CA ARG A 331 -22.27 -13.72 18.04
C ARG A 331 -21.72 -12.67 17.09
N ILE A 332 -21.03 -13.05 16.04
CA ILE A 332 -20.51 -12.13 15.03
C ILE A 332 -21.66 -11.34 14.39
N SER A 333 -22.81 -11.98 14.15
CA SER A 333 -23.99 -11.29 13.62
C SER A 333 -24.59 -10.28 14.61
N ALA A 334 -24.53 -10.56 15.91
CA ALA A 334 -24.99 -9.65 16.95
C ALA A 334 -24.01 -8.50 17.17
N ALA A 335 -22.70 -8.75 17.10
CA ALA A 335 -21.68 -7.72 17.17
C ALA A 335 -21.75 -6.76 15.97
N ALA A 336 -22.03 -7.28 14.78
CA ALA A 336 -22.22 -6.45 13.58
C ALA A 336 -23.46 -5.53 13.68
N GLN A 337 -24.46 -5.91 14.45
CA GLN A 337 -25.64 -5.07 14.69
C GLN A 337 -25.40 -3.95 15.71
N LEU A 338 -24.34 -4.04 16.50
CA LEU A 338 -23.98 -3.01 17.47
C LEU A 338 -23.01 -1.96 16.91
N SER A 339 -22.55 -2.14 15.70
CA SER A 339 -21.66 -1.19 15.00
C SER A 339 -22.39 -0.19 14.12
N THR A 340 -23.70 -0.22 14.10
CA THR A 340 -24.57 0.79 13.50
C THR A 340 -25.21 1.62 14.62
#